data_6643b351f3a319b094772304b7e98e0a
#
_entry.id   6643b351f3a319b094772304b7e98e0a
#
_cell.length_a   1.000
_cell.length_b   1.000
_cell.length_c   1.000
_cell.angle_alpha   90.00
_cell.angle_beta   90.00
_cell.angle_gamma   90.00
#
_symmetry.space_group_name_H-M   'P 1'
#
loop_
_entity.id
_entity.type
_entity.pdbx_description
1 polymer ?
#
loop_
_entity_poly.entity_id
_entity_poly.type
_entity_poly.pdbx_seq_one_letter_code
_entity_poly.pdbx_strand_id
1 'polypeptide(L)'
;MRAEINPQVRDIAIDWLVRTQSGLMSAPDLEALQCWREASDEHEQAWQRVASLPLLQQPGANLLRDATARRALASAGPDMQKRRQLLKRLLVLGAVGTVAWQGAGSTPVRAALASHRTGTGERHQWTLVDGSSLWLNTASAVNLDFNDQVRRIQMIEGELALNVRAESRPLQLITPDAILQSRDAQLQVRHDRQGTQVTVVGGQVQVHSRGQPTSSSLEAGWQARVDRLGIGVPSRPDLLVAQAWLRGILPADRLRLDALVAELSRYRPGVLRCHEQVSGLRLTGSFSLDDTDAALTLVARTLPVRIERMTRYWVSIVPA
;
A
#
# COMPACT_ATOMS: atom_id res chain seq x y z
N MET A 1 -3.77 -35.98 -19.32
CA MET A 1 -3.02 -34.93 -20.04
C MET A 1 -3.60 -33.57 -19.63
N ARG A 2 -2.85 -32.74 -18.93
CA ARG A 2 -3.29 -31.36 -18.61
C ARG A 2 -2.98 -30.51 -19.86
N ALA A 3 -4.02 -29.96 -20.49
CA ALA A 3 -3.85 -29.07 -21.64
C ALA A 3 -2.91 -27.90 -21.24
N GLU A 4 -1.86 -27.68 -22.02
CA GLU A 4 -1.00 -26.51 -21.89
C GLU A 4 -1.80 -25.29 -22.35
N ILE A 5 -1.96 -24.30 -21.45
CA ILE A 5 -2.58 -23.04 -21.80
C ILE A 5 -1.60 -22.22 -22.62
N ASN A 6 -2.09 -21.60 -23.68
CA ASN A 6 -1.30 -20.68 -24.51
C ASN A 6 -0.61 -19.62 -23.62
N PRO A 7 0.72 -19.44 -23.75
CA PRO A 7 1.46 -18.47 -22.96
C PRO A 7 0.89 -17.03 -23.01
N GLN A 8 0.38 -16.61 -24.16
CA GLN A 8 -0.22 -15.29 -24.32
C GLN A 8 -1.54 -15.15 -23.53
N VAL A 9 -2.39 -16.19 -23.53
CA VAL A 9 -3.64 -16.20 -22.75
C VAL A 9 -3.35 -16.19 -21.24
N ARG A 10 -2.33 -16.95 -20.82
CA ARG A 10 -1.87 -16.96 -19.42
C ARG A 10 -1.39 -15.56 -18.98
N ASP A 11 -0.60 -14.89 -19.82
CA ASP A 11 -0.03 -13.57 -19.50
C ASP A 11 -1.13 -12.51 -19.37
N ILE A 12 -2.15 -12.58 -20.22
CA ILE A 12 -3.34 -11.72 -20.13
C ILE A 12 -4.14 -12.00 -18.83
N ALA A 13 -4.28 -13.28 -18.44
CA ALA A 13 -4.93 -13.65 -17.18
C ALA A 13 -4.19 -13.08 -15.96
N ILE A 14 -2.86 -13.11 -15.98
CA ILE A 14 -2.01 -12.50 -14.93
C ILE A 14 -2.21 -10.98 -14.89
N ASP A 15 -2.24 -10.32 -16.04
CA ASP A 15 -2.46 -8.86 -16.13
C ASP A 15 -3.82 -8.46 -15.52
N TRP A 16 -4.88 -9.20 -15.84
CA TRP A 16 -6.20 -8.99 -15.27
C TRP A 16 -6.22 -9.22 -13.76
N LEU A 17 -5.54 -10.26 -13.27
CA LEU A 17 -5.48 -10.53 -11.84
C LEU A 17 -4.76 -9.41 -11.06
N VAL A 18 -3.64 -8.94 -11.59
CA VAL A 18 -2.89 -7.83 -10.97
C VAL A 18 -3.73 -6.56 -10.92
N ARG A 19 -4.46 -6.24 -12.00
CA ARG A 19 -5.38 -5.10 -12.02
C ARG A 19 -6.50 -5.26 -10.98
N THR A 20 -7.09 -6.46 -10.86
CA THR A 20 -8.14 -6.74 -9.88
C THR A 20 -7.64 -6.56 -8.44
N GLN A 21 -6.40 -6.93 -8.17
CA GLN A 21 -5.81 -6.81 -6.83
C GLN A 21 -5.26 -5.42 -6.51
N SER A 22 -4.95 -4.61 -7.52
CA SER A 22 -4.46 -3.24 -7.32
C SER A 22 -5.54 -2.30 -6.75
N GLY A 23 -6.82 -2.70 -6.77
CA GLY A 23 -7.95 -1.87 -6.35
C GLY A 23 -8.22 -0.68 -7.27
N LEU A 24 -7.55 -0.60 -8.43
CA LEU A 24 -7.64 0.51 -9.39
C LEU A 24 -8.57 0.19 -10.58
N MET A 25 -9.32 -0.93 -10.54
CA MET A 25 -10.22 -1.29 -11.64
C MET A 25 -11.44 -0.37 -11.67
N SER A 26 -11.64 0.24 -12.83
CA SER A 26 -12.85 1.00 -13.14
C SER A 26 -14.00 0.05 -13.56
N ALA A 27 -15.25 0.55 -13.58
CA ALA A 27 -16.38 -0.23 -14.07
C ALA A 27 -16.21 -0.76 -15.52
N PRO A 28 -15.64 0.02 -16.47
CA PRO A 28 -15.28 -0.49 -17.80
C PRO A 28 -14.23 -1.62 -17.78
N ASP A 29 -13.28 -1.58 -16.83
CA ASP A 29 -12.25 -2.63 -16.72
C ASP A 29 -12.85 -3.97 -16.25
N LEU A 30 -13.84 -3.92 -15.36
CA LEU A 30 -14.56 -5.12 -14.90
C LEU A 30 -15.40 -5.75 -16.03
N GLU A 31 -16.08 -4.92 -16.84
CA GLU A 31 -16.80 -5.38 -18.03
C GLU A 31 -15.82 -5.99 -19.06
N ALA A 32 -14.70 -5.37 -19.30
CA ALA A 32 -13.67 -5.88 -20.20
C ALA A 32 -13.07 -7.21 -19.71
N LEU A 33 -12.83 -7.37 -18.41
CA LEU A 33 -12.40 -8.64 -17.81
C LEU A 33 -13.45 -9.73 -18.03
N GLN A 34 -14.72 -9.41 -17.82
CA GLN A 34 -15.80 -10.39 -17.98
C GLN A 34 -15.94 -10.81 -19.46
N CYS A 35 -15.92 -9.87 -20.40
CA CYS A 35 -15.91 -10.17 -21.83
C CYS A 35 -14.70 -11.03 -22.23
N TRP A 36 -13.53 -10.73 -21.69
CA TRP A 36 -12.33 -11.53 -21.97
C TRP A 36 -12.45 -12.95 -21.44
N ARG A 37 -13.00 -13.17 -20.24
CA ARG A 37 -13.24 -14.51 -19.67
C ARG A 37 -14.25 -15.32 -20.47
N GLU A 38 -15.31 -14.67 -20.97
CA GLU A 38 -16.38 -15.29 -21.76
C GLU A 38 -15.98 -15.55 -23.22
N ALA A 39 -14.85 -14.99 -23.69
CA ALA A 39 -14.44 -15.11 -25.08
C ALA A 39 -13.99 -16.52 -25.48
N SER A 40 -13.49 -17.35 -24.55
CA SER A 40 -13.18 -18.76 -24.78
C SER A 40 -13.02 -19.55 -23.47
N ASP A 41 -13.23 -20.88 -23.54
CA ASP A 41 -13.00 -21.79 -22.41
C ASP A 41 -11.54 -21.76 -21.94
N GLU A 42 -10.59 -21.51 -22.84
CA GLU A 42 -9.16 -21.39 -22.52
C GLU A 42 -8.87 -20.17 -21.65
N HIS A 43 -9.55 -19.03 -21.90
CA HIS A 43 -9.43 -17.83 -21.09
C HIS A 43 -9.95 -18.05 -19.69
N GLU A 44 -11.10 -18.69 -19.53
CA GLU A 44 -11.66 -19.01 -18.22
C GLU A 44 -10.78 -20.00 -17.44
N GLN A 45 -10.23 -21.01 -18.12
CA GLN A 45 -9.29 -21.94 -17.49
C GLN A 45 -7.99 -21.25 -17.06
N ALA A 46 -7.46 -20.34 -17.88
CA ALA A 46 -6.30 -19.54 -17.53
C ALA A 46 -6.57 -18.66 -16.32
N TRP A 47 -7.74 -17.99 -16.30
CA TRP A 47 -8.18 -17.19 -15.16
C TRP A 47 -8.28 -18.00 -13.87
N GLN A 48 -8.94 -19.15 -13.90
CA GLN A 48 -9.11 -20.02 -12.74
C GLN A 48 -7.77 -20.54 -12.20
N ARG A 49 -6.82 -20.90 -13.07
CA ARG A 49 -5.48 -21.34 -12.64
C ARG A 49 -4.70 -20.21 -11.95
N VAL A 50 -4.74 -19.03 -12.50
CA VAL A 50 -4.04 -17.86 -11.95
C VAL A 50 -4.72 -17.41 -10.63
N ALA A 51 -6.05 -17.40 -10.57
CA ALA A 51 -6.81 -17.03 -9.37
C ALA A 51 -6.72 -18.06 -8.22
N SER A 52 -6.41 -19.32 -8.52
CA SER A 52 -6.27 -20.41 -7.53
C SER A 52 -4.89 -20.50 -6.86
N LEU A 53 -3.93 -19.65 -7.22
CA LEU A 53 -2.61 -19.65 -6.61
C LEU A 53 -2.70 -19.29 -5.11
N PRO A 54 -2.15 -20.11 -4.17
CA PRO A 54 -2.34 -19.93 -2.73
C PRO A 54 -1.85 -18.58 -2.15
N LEU A 55 -0.96 -17.90 -2.87
CA LEU A 55 -0.42 -16.58 -2.52
C LEU A 55 -1.45 -15.44 -2.65
N LEU A 56 -2.65 -15.72 -3.18
CA LEU A 56 -3.64 -14.72 -3.59
C LEU A 56 -4.98 -14.88 -2.86
N GLN A 57 -5.10 -15.85 -1.94
CA GLN A 57 -6.28 -16.06 -1.10
C GLN A 57 -6.23 -15.15 0.14
N GLN A 58 -6.27 -13.83 -0.05
CA GLN A 58 -6.60 -12.92 1.05
C GLN A 58 -8.10 -12.58 1.02
N PRO A 59 -8.78 -12.48 2.20
CA PRO A 59 -10.23 -12.34 2.29
C PRO A 59 -10.66 -10.93 1.88
N GLY A 60 -11.10 -10.78 0.66
CA GLY A 60 -11.67 -9.54 0.10
C GLY A 60 -12.42 -9.76 -1.22
N ALA A 61 -12.29 -10.91 -1.86
CA ALA A 61 -12.75 -11.15 -3.24
C ALA A 61 -14.11 -11.84 -3.38
N ASN A 62 -15.02 -11.82 -2.38
CA ASN A 62 -16.25 -12.63 -2.39
C ASN A 62 -17.53 -11.88 -2.81
N LEU A 63 -17.46 -10.74 -3.50
CA LEU A 63 -18.66 -9.98 -3.93
C LEU A 63 -19.46 -10.62 -5.08
N LEU A 64 -18.94 -11.64 -5.76
CA LEU A 64 -19.66 -12.32 -6.87
C LEU A 64 -20.40 -13.61 -6.46
N ARG A 65 -20.39 -13.98 -5.17
CA ARG A 65 -21.04 -15.20 -4.67
C ARG A 65 -22.44 -15.00 -4.06
N ASP A 66 -22.94 -13.78 -3.98
CA ASP A 66 -24.22 -13.52 -3.32
C ASP A 66 -25.42 -13.89 -4.21
N ALA A 67 -26.13 -14.94 -3.80
CA ALA A 67 -27.32 -15.45 -4.48
C ALA A 67 -28.51 -14.45 -4.52
N THR A 68 -28.51 -13.45 -3.63
CA THR A 68 -29.51 -12.39 -3.54
C THR A 68 -29.38 -11.38 -4.67
N ALA A 69 -28.18 -11.03 -5.07
CA ALA A 69 -27.94 -10.13 -6.20
C ALA A 69 -28.39 -10.74 -7.53
N ARG A 70 -28.23 -12.07 -7.70
CA ARG A 70 -28.71 -12.80 -8.89
C ARG A 70 -30.21 -12.88 -9.00
N ARG A 71 -30.95 -12.99 -7.89
CA ARG A 71 -32.42 -13.04 -7.89
C ARG A 71 -33.05 -11.68 -8.19
N ALA A 72 -32.46 -10.59 -7.74
CA ALA A 72 -32.91 -9.23 -8.04
C ALA A 72 -32.75 -8.87 -9.53
N LEU A 73 -31.71 -9.41 -10.21
CA LEU A 73 -31.49 -9.24 -11.65
C LEU A 73 -32.47 -10.04 -12.51
N ALA A 74 -32.97 -11.17 -12.01
CA ALA A 74 -33.91 -12.03 -12.74
C ALA A 74 -35.37 -11.51 -12.76
N SER A 75 -35.74 -10.61 -11.85
CA SER A 75 -37.11 -10.08 -11.70
C SER A 75 -37.39 -8.78 -12.48
N ALA A 76 -36.42 -8.21 -13.19
CA ALA A 76 -36.60 -7.00 -13.99
C ALA A 76 -36.95 -7.33 -15.45
N GLY A 77 -38.13 -6.93 -15.89
CA GLY A 77 -38.68 -7.18 -17.24
C GLY A 77 -37.83 -6.59 -18.41
N PRO A 78 -38.29 -6.73 -19.69
CA PRO A 78 -37.46 -6.61 -20.88
C PRO A 78 -37.05 -5.19 -21.33
N ASP A 79 -37.24 -4.16 -20.51
CA ASP A 79 -36.95 -2.76 -20.87
C ASP A 79 -35.50 -2.36 -20.52
N MET A 80 -34.64 -2.32 -21.53
CA MET A 80 -33.20 -2.17 -21.42
C MET A 80 -32.75 -0.80 -20.90
N GLN A 81 -33.53 0.28 -21.07
CA GLN A 81 -33.17 1.62 -20.55
C GLN A 81 -33.52 1.75 -19.06
N LYS A 82 -34.63 1.16 -18.62
CA LYS A 82 -34.99 1.12 -17.20
C LYS A 82 -34.06 0.20 -16.41
N ARG A 83 -33.62 -0.92 -17.03
CA ARG A 83 -32.58 -1.79 -16.45
C ARG A 83 -31.25 -1.07 -16.23
N ARG A 84 -30.77 -0.27 -17.19
CA ARG A 84 -29.54 0.52 -17.03
C ARG A 84 -29.64 1.58 -15.93
N GLN A 85 -30.78 2.24 -15.79
CA GLN A 85 -30.98 3.23 -14.73
C GLN A 85 -31.18 2.59 -13.35
N LEU A 86 -31.88 1.45 -13.27
CA LEU A 86 -32.03 0.67 -12.03
C LEU A 86 -30.70 0.03 -11.61
N LEU A 87 -29.92 -0.52 -12.55
CA LEU A 87 -28.58 -1.04 -12.29
C LEU A 87 -27.62 0.05 -11.83
N LYS A 88 -27.65 1.25 -12.43
CA LYS A 88 -26.85 2.40 -11.95
C LYS A 88 -27.29 2.86 -10.54
N ARG A 89 -28.58 2.87 -10.24
CA ARG A 89 -29.09 3.23 -8.91
C ARG A 89 -28.87 2.13 -7.86
N LEU A 90 -29.00 0.86 -8.24
CA LEU A 90 -28.70 -0.28 -7.37
C LEU A 90 -27.20 -0.49 -7.17
N LEU A 91 -26.36 -0.21 -8.17
CA LEU A 91 -24.90 -0.18 -8.01
C LEU A 91 -24.46 0.96 -7.09
N VAL A 92 -25.06 2.14 -7.19
CA VAL A 92 -24.77 3.26 -6.29
C VAL A 92 -25.35 3.02 -4.89
N LEU A 93 -26.55 2.48 -4.75
CA LEU A 93 -27.17 2.20 -3.45
C LEU A 93 -26.69 0.88 -2.82
N GLY A 94 -26.45 -0.16 -3.61
CA GLY A 94 -25.92 -1.45 -3.14
C GLY A 94 -24.43 -1.39 -2.83
N ALA A 95 -23.62 -0.67 -3.62
CA ALA A 95 -22.21 -0.41 -3.30
C ALA A 95 -22.06 0.50 -2.07
N VAL A 96 -22.94 1.50 -1.90
CA VAL A 96 -22.91 2.37 -0.72
C VAL A 96 -23.49 1.66 0.52
N GLY A 97 -24.51 0.83 0.39
CA GLY A 97 -25.17 0.21 1.55
C GLY A 97 -24.43 -0.99 2.15
N THR A 98 -23.92 -1.92 1.34
CA THR A 98 -23.23 -3.13 1.82
C THR A 98 -21.74 -2.91 2.05
N VAL A 99 -21.10 -2.04 1.25
CA VAL A 99 -19.72 -1.57 1.49
C VAL A 99 -19.66 -0.68 2.73
N ALA A 100 -20.68 0.14 3.00
CA ALA A 100 -20.73 0.98 4.20
C ALA A 100 -20.84 0.18 5.51
N TRP A 101 -21.47 -0.98 5.54
CA TRP A 101 -21.65 -1.71 6.80
C TRP A 101 -20.57 -2.77 7.08
N GLN A 102 -20.03 -3.45 6.07
CA GLN A 102 -18.93 -4.41 6.26
C GLN A 102 -17.56 -3.87 5.85
N GLY A 103 -17.51 -2.87 4.98
CA GLY A 103 -16.28 -2.26 4.47
C GLY A 103 -15.84 -0.98 5.18
N ALA A 104 -16.72 -0.32 5.94
CA ALA A 104 -16.36 0.91 6.69
C ALA A 104 -15.22 0.70 7.71
N GLY A 105 -14.95 -0.54 8.09
CA GLY A 105 -13.82 -0.95 8.93
C GLY A 105 -12.59 -1.43 8.15
N SER A 106 -12.66 -1.69 6.85
CA SER A 106 -11.52 -2.20 6.09
C SER A 106 -10.53 -1.07 5.74
N THR A 107 -9.24 -1.35 5.91
CA THR A 107 -8.16 -0.39 5.63
C THR A 107 -8.23 0.21 4.22
N PRO A 108 -8.47 -0.58 3.13
CA PRO A 108 -8.54 -0.02 1.78
C PRO A 108 -9.65 1.01 1.57
N VAL A 109 -10.84 0.77 2.15
CA VAL A 109 -11.96 1.72 2.03
C VAL A 109 -11.70 2.99 2.82
N ARG A 110 -11.14 2.86 4.03
CA ARG A 110 -10.76 4.02 4.85
C ARG A 110 -9.65 4.84 4.20
N ALA A 111 -8.67 4.19 3.58
CA ALA A 111 -7.62 4.84 2.83
C ALA A 111 -8.15 5.57 1.58
N ALA A 112 -9.12 4.97 0.86
CA ALA A 112 -9.74 5.58 -0.31
C ALA A 112 -10.56 6.83 0.03
N LEU A 113 -11.12 6.91 1.24
CA LEU A 113 -11.91 8.04 1.75
C LEU A 113 -11.09 9.03 2.59
N ALA A 114 -9.78 8.82 2.71
CA ALA A 114 -8.90 9.67 3.49
C ALA A 114 -8.81 11.09 2.93
N SER A 115 -8.69 12.09 3.83
CA SER A 115 -8.58 13.50 3.44
C SER A 115 -7.29 13.82 2.68
N HIS A 116 -6.20 13.09 2.97
CA HIS A 116 -4.92 13.19 2.26
C HIS A 116 -4.42 11.78 1.98
N ARG A 117 -4.06 11.51 0.72
CA ARG A 117 -3.55 10.21 0.30
C ARG A 117 -2.58 10.32 -0.86
N THR A 118 -1.76 9.31 -1.02
CA THR A 118 -0.86 9.11 -2.16
C THR A 118 -1.08 7.72 -2.77
N GLY A 119 -0.94 7.63 -4.08
CA GLY A 119 -0.92 6.36 -4.80
C GLY A 119 0.41 5.63 -4.70
N THR A 120 0.49 4.44 -5.31
CA THR A 120 1.75 3.68 -5.42
C THR A 120 2.77 4.45 -6.25
N GLY A 121 3.97 4.66 -5.69
CA GLY A 121 5.05 5.43 -6.30
C GLY A 121 4.90 6.95 -6.16
N GLU A 122 3.77 7.44 -5.66
CA GLU A 122 3.52 8.86 -5.44
C GLU A 122 4.07 9.31 -4.09
N ARG A 123 4.62 10.53 -4.05
CA ARG A 123 4.98 11.25 -2.81
C ARG A 123 4.46 12.66 -2.92
N HIS A 124 3.92 13.18 -1.84
CA HIS A 124 3.35 14.52 -1.84
C HIS A 124 3.57 15.24 -0.51
N GLN A 125 3.70 16.55 -0.59
CA GLN A 125 3.86 17.44 0.56
C GLN A 125 2.67 18.40 0.66
N TRP A 126 2.18 18.58 1.88
CA TRP A 126 1.16 19.59 2.20
C TRP A 126 1.66 20.50 3.34
N THR A 127 1.29 21.76 3.27
CA THR A 127 1.33 22.64 4.43
C THR A 127 -0.06 22.60 5.07
N LEU A 128 -0.10 22.22 6.34
CA LEU A 128 -1.33 22.10 7.10
C LEU A 128 -1.83 23.47 7.57
N VAL A 129 -3.07 23.53 8.06
CA VAL A 129 -3.72 24.80 8.49
C VAL A 129 -3.02 25.45 9.69
N ASP A 130 -2.29 24.68 10.50
CA ASP A 130 -1.47 25.18 11.61
C ASP A 130 -0.06 25.60 11.18
N GLY A 131 0.28 25.47 9.88
CA GLY A 131 1.57 25.75 9.30
C GLY A 131 2.60 24.61 9.48
N SER A 132 2.20 23.46 10.02
CA SER A 132 3.03 22.23 10.01
C SER A 132 3.17 21.71 8.58
N SER A 133 4.27 21.01 8.30
CA SER A 133 4.48 20.36 6.99
C SER A 133 4.30 18.85 7.12
N LEU A 134 3.46 18.31 6.27
CA LEU A 134 3.18 16.86 6.15
C LEU A 134 3.66 16.35 4.81
N TRP A 135 4.51 15.33 4.81
CA TRP A 135 4.87 14.52 3.64
C TRP A 135 4.26 13.15 3.75
N LEU A 136 3.61 12.69 2.72
CA LEU A 136 3.19 11.29 2.58
C LEU A 136 4.05 10.60 1.54
N ASN A 137 4.55 9.42 1.91
CA ASN A 137 5.28 8.53 1.02
C ASN A 137 4.31 7.69 0.18
N THR A 138 4.83 6.76 -0.63
CA THR A 138 4.04 5.85 -1.47
C THR A 138 2.92 5.14 -0.70
N ALA A 139 1.75 5.01 -1.33
CA ALA A 139 0.59 4.26 -0.81
C ALA A 139 0.25 4.61 0.64
N SER A 140 0.14 5.89 0.96
CA SER A 140 -0.10 6.39 2.32
C SER A 140 -1.41 7.16 2.41
N ALA A 141 -2.07 7.08 3.58
CA ALA A 141 -3.36 7.71 3.79
C ALA A 141 -3.52 8.21 5.23
N VAL A 142 -3.97 9.46 5.36
CA VAL A 142 -4.24 10.10 6.66
C VAL A 142 -5.54 10.90 6.65
N ASN A 143 -6.19 11.00 7.80
CA ASN A 143 -7.25 11.96 8.07
C ASN A 143 -6.74 13.05 9.01
N LEU A 144 -7.20 14.27 8.77
CA LEU A 144 -6.93 15.42 9.63
C LEU A 144 -8.20 15.82 10.38
N ASP A 145 -8.05 16.08 11.68
CA ASP A 145 -9.11 16.60 12.55
C ASP A 145 -8.46 17.63 13.49
N PHE A 146 -8.46 18.89 13.05
CA PHE A 146 -7.90 20.01 13.77
C PHE A 146 -9.03 20.87 14.33
N ASN A 147 -9.01 21.08 15.64
CA ASN A 147 -9.97 21.93 16.34
C ASN A 147 -9.26 22.80 17.38
N ASP A 148 -10.01 23.57 18.17
CA ASP A 148 -9.47 24.51 19.15
C ASP A 148 -8.70 23.86 20.30
N GLN A 149 -8.87 22.56 20.51
CA GLN A 149 -8.29 21.80 21.62
C GLN A 149 -7.10 20.95 21.21
N VAL A 150 -7.15 20.36 20.01
CA VAL A 150 -6.16 19.38 19.55
C VAL A 150 -5.98 19.44 18.03
N ARG A 151 -4.73 19.20 17.61
CA ARG A 151 -4.35 18.98 16.21
C ARG A 151 -4.20 17.48 16.03
N ARG A 152 -5.22 16.82 15.47
CA ARG A 152 -5.20 15.35 15.33
C ARG A 152 -4.95 14.94 13.89
N ILE A 153 -3.99 14.03 13.70
CA ILE A 153 -3.72 13.33 12.44
C ILE A 153 -3.95 11.85 12.71
N GLN A 154 -4.84 11.24 11.94
CA GLN A 154 -5.07 9.79 12.00
C GLN A 154 -4.41 9.13 10.80
N MET A 155 -3.34 8.40 11.02
CA MET A 155 -2.69 7.58 10.01
C MET A 155 -3.48 6.28 9.82
N ILE A 156 -3.83 5.97 8.58
CA ILE A 156 -4.54 4.75 8.20
C ILE A 156 -3.53 3.70 7.77
N GLU A 157 -2.62 4.06 6.87
CA GLU A 157 -1.57 3.18 6.34
C GLU A 157 -0.42 3.98 5.73
N GLY A 158 0.69 3.31 5.48
CA GLY A 158 1.82 3.83 4.71
C GLY A 158 2.92 4.44 5.56
N GLU A 159 3.46 5.57 5.10
CA GLU A 159 4.59 6.25 5.72
C GLU A 159 4.47 7.76 5.55
N LEU A 160 4.76 8.50 6.61
CA LEU A 160 4.73 9.96 6.60
C LEU A 160 5.96 10.55 7.29
N ALA A 161 6.27 11.78 6.93
CA ALA A 161 7.14 12.66 7.71
C ALA A 161 6.35 13.92 8.09
N LEU A 162 6.57 14.39 9.30
CA LEU A 162 5.89 15.54 9.87
C LEU A 162 6.90 16.47 10.49
N ASN A 163 6.82 17.75 10.09
CA ASN A 163 7.51 18.83 10.78
C ASN A 163 6.43 19.64 11.50
N VAL A 164 6.31 19.41 12.81
CA VAL A 164 5.29 20.01 13.66
C VAL A 164 5.72 21.45 13.97
N ARG A 165 4.88 22.41 13.63
CA ARG A 165 5.09 23.78 14.05
C ARG A 165 4.82 23.92 15.54
N ALA A 166 5.74 24.60 16.25
CA ALA A 166 5.60 24.87 17.67
C ALA A 166 4.32 25.66 17.97
N GLU A 167 3.47 25.08 18.82
CA GLU A 167 2.18 25.68 19.24
C GLU A 167 1.78 25.13 20.61
N SER A 168 0.93 25.90 21.34
CA SER A 168 0.43 25.50 22.67
C SER A 168 -0.43 24.23 22.63
N ARG A 169 -1.28 24.08 21.59
CA ARG A 169 -2.10 22.88 21.39
C ARG A 169 -1.20 21.70 20.97
N PRO A 170 -1.29 20.57 21.66
CA PRO A 170 -0.52 19.39 21.26
C PRO A 170 -0.99 18.87 19.91
N LEU A 171 -0.05 18.40 19.10
CA LEU A 171 -0.35 17.57 17.94
C LEU A 171 -0.40 16.11 18.38
N GLN A 172 -1.45 15.40 17.98
CA GLN A 172 -1.62 13.97 18.17
C GLN A 172 -1.59 13.25 16.82
N LEU A 173 -0.60 12.40 16.60
CA LEU A 173 -0.60 11.48 15.48
C LEU A 173 -1.03 10.09 15.99
N ILE A 174 -2.17 9.62 15.50
CA ILE A 174 -2.75 8.33 15.88
C ILE A 174 -2.49 7.33 14.76
N THR A 175 -1.84 6.23 15.09
CA THR A 175 -1.64 5.07 14.22
C THR A 175 -2.46 3.87 14.71
N PRO A 176 -2.54 2.75 14.00
CA PRO A 176 -3.17 1.54 14.51
C PRO A 176 -2.60 1.05 15.84
N ASP A 177 -1.28 1.23 16.09
CA ASP A 177 -0.59 0.67 17.25
C ASP A 177 -0.20 1.71 18.31
N ALA A 178 -0.12 3.01 17.95
CA ALA A 178 0.42 4.05 18.83
C ALA A 178 -0.37 5.36 18.77
N ILE A 179 -0.26 6.15 19.84
CA ILE A 179 -0.60 7.56 19.88
C ILE A 179 0.70 8.33 20.16
N LEU A 180 1.06 9.21 19.25
CA LEU A 180 2.24 10.05 19.32
C LEU A 180 1.81 11.48 19.66
N GLN A 181 2.45 12.10 20.63
CA GLN A 181 2.14 13.47 21.03
C GLN A 181 3.38 14.34 21.03
N SER A 182 3.29 15.51 20.43
CA SER A 182 4.33 16.54 20.51
C SER A 182 3.73 17.92 20.33
N ARG A 183 4.47 18.97 20.76
CA ARG A 183 4.15 20.38 20.47
C ARG A 183 5.10 20.96 19.45
N ASP A 184 6.30 20.39 19.35
CA ASP A 184 7.37 20.81 18.45
C ASP A 184 8.26 19.60 18.20
N ALA A 185 8.15 18.99 17.03
CA ALA A 185 8.99 17.85 16.65
C ALA A 185 9.09 17.69 15.14
N GLN A 186 10.20 17.10 14.71
CA GLN A 186 10.36 16.52 13.39
C GLN A 186 10.39 15.01 13.53
N LEU A 187 9.45 14.32 12.92
CA LEU A 187 9.34 12.87 13.05
C LEU A 187 8.95 12.20 11.75
N GLN A 188 9.29 10.93 11.64
CA GLN A 188 8.85 10.04 10.59
C GLN A 188 8.14 8.85 11.20
N VAL A 189 7.05 8.43 10.58
CA VAL A 189 6.25 7.32 11.04
C VAL A 189 5.92 6.43 9.87
N ARG A 190 6.25 5.15 10.00
CA ARG A 190 5.90 4.09 9.05
C ARG A 190 5.08 3.04 9.75
N HIS A 191 3.91 2.76 9.21
CA HIS A 191 3.07 1.67 9.65
C HIS A 191 3.08 0.54 8.61
N ASP A 192 3.45 -0.65 9.04
CA ASP A 192 3.46 -1.87 8.24
C ASP A 192 2.88 -3.06 9.03
N ARG A 193 2.96 -4.27 8.47
CA ARG A 193 2.45 -5.49 9.12
C ARG A 193 3.13 -5.84 10.44
N GLN A 194 4.31 -5.29 10.71
CA GLN A 194 5.10 -5.51 11.93
C GLN A 194 4.80 -4.47 13.00
N GLY A 195 3.95 -3.48 12.71
CA GLY A 195 3.58 -2.40 13.62
C GLY A 195 3.96 -1.02 13.10
N THR A 196 4.03 -0.07 14.02
CA THR A 196 4.35 1.33 13.75
C THR A 196 5.78 1.64 14.17
N GLN A 197 6.62 2.01 13.22
CA GLN A 197 7.96 2.54 13.48
C GLN A 197 7.92 4.05 13.58
N VAL A 198 8.46 4.59 14.65
CA VAL A 198 8.55 6.03 14.93
C VAL A 198 10.01 6.42 14.99
N THR A 199 10.42 7.38 14.17
CA THR A 199 11.78 7.96 14.16
C THR A 199 11.66 9.44 14.46
N VAL A 200 12.32 9.92 15.51
CA VAL A 200 12.38 11.34 15.89
C VAL A 200 13.64 11.96 15.31
N VAL A 201 13.46 12.92 14.42
CA VAL A 201 14.55 13.64 13.75
C VAL A 201 14.95 14.87 14.54
N GLY A 202 13.97 15.56 15.14
CA GLY A 202 14.17 16.75 15.95
C GLY A 202 13.11 16.87 17.03
N GLY A 203 13.44 17.51 18.14
CA GLY A 203 12.52 17.68 19.27
C GLY A 203 12.31 16.41 20.08
N GLN A 204 11.13 16.27 20.65
CA GLN A 204 10.74 15.18 21.54
C GLN A 204 9.29 14.72 21.23
N VAL A 205 9.06 13.43 21.28
CA VAL A 205 7.74 12.81 21.03
C VAL A 205 7.41 11.87 22.18
N GLN A 206 6.24 12.06 22.77
CA GLN A 206 5.66 11.09 23.71
C GLN A 206 4.95 10.01 22.90
N VAL A 207 5.33 8.76 23.14
CA VAL A 207 4.80 7.58 22.45
C VAL A 207 3.98 6.76 23.45
N HIS A 208 2.71 6.56 23.17
CA HIS A 208 1.81 5.72 23.93
C HIS A 208 1.41 4.51 23.09
N SER A 209 1.62 3.30 23.60
CA SER A 209 1.12 2.09 22.95
C SER A 209 -0.41 2.00 23.09
N ARG A 210 -1.08 1.54 22.03
CA ARG A 210 -2.53 1.25 22.07
C ARG A 210 -2.82 -0.18 22.48
N GLY A 211 -1.84 -1.07 22.35
CA GLY A 211 -1.97 -2.48 22.72
C GLY A 211 -1.68 -2.76 24.19
N GLN A 212 -0.85 -1.92 24.82
CA GLN A 212 -0.41 -2.07 26.21
C GLN A 212 -0.37 -0.71 26.91
N PRO A 213 -0.60 -0.62 28.21
CA PRO A 213 -0.53 0.64 28.96
C PRO A 213 0.93 1.10 29.19
N THR A 214 1.70 1.15 28.09
CA THR A 214 3.10 1.58 28.10
C THR A 214 3.26 2.90 27.39
N SER A 215 4.14 3.74 27.91
CA SER A 215 4.52 5.00 27.30
C SER A 215 6.03 5.20 27.40
N SER A 216 6.58 5.91 26.42
CA SER A 216 8.00 6.25 26.38
C SER A 216 8.18 7.63 25.75
N SER A 217 9.18 8.34 26.16
CA SER A 217 9.62 9.57 25.52
C SER A 217 10.77 9.26 24.55
N LEU A 218 10.59 9.61 23.29
CA LEU A 218 11.64 9.52 22.28
C LEU A 218 12.17 10.91 21.99
N GLU A 219 13.49 11.06 22.07
CA GLU A 219 14.22 12.28 21.74
C GLU A 219 14.77 12.23 20.31
N ALA A 220 15.24 13.37 19.82
CA ALA A 220 15.91 13.47 18.54
C ALA A 220 17.04 12.45 18.39
N GLY A 221 17.13 11.80 17.24
CA GLY A 221 18.10 10.75 16.93
C GLY A 221 17.70 9.36 17.39
N TRP A 222 16.52 9.18 17.97
CA TRP A 222 16.03 7.86 18.38
C TRP A 222 14.86 7.39 17.54
N GLN A 223 14.75 6.07 17.43
CA GLN A 223 13.58 5.38 16.87
C GLN A 223 13.13 4.26 17.78
N ALA A 224 11.84 3.96 17.75
CA ALA A 224 11.25 2.77 18.36
C ALA A 224 10.16 2.19 17.48
N ARG A 225 9.97 0.88 17.57
CA ARG A 225 8.83 0.19 16.96
C ARG A 225 7.78 -0.04 18.04
N VAL A 226 6.54 0.22 17.69
CA VAL A 226 5.37 -0.04 18.54
C VAL A 226 4.51 -1.07 17.84
N ASP A 227 4.16 -2.11 18.54
CA ASP A 227 3.28 -3.17 18.07
C ASP A 227 2.27 -3.57 19.16
N ARG A 228 1.60 -4.70 19.00
CA ARG A 228 0.63 -5.23 19.96
C ARG A 228 1.25 -5.63 21.31
N LEU A 229 2.55 -5.88 21.34
CA LEU A 229 3.29 -6.25 22.55
C LEU A 229 3.76 -5.02 23.34
N GLY A 230 3.67 -3.82 22.73
CA GLY A 230 4.03 -2.57 23.36
C GLY A 230 5.11 -1.80 22.58
N ILE A 231 5.91 -1.03 23.30
CA ILE A 231 6.99 -0.22 22.73
C ILE A 231 8.28 -1.05 22.80
N GLY A 232 8.88 -1.31 21.64
CA GLY A 232 10.15 -2.01 21.53
C GLY A 232 11.33 -1.17 22.05
N VAL A 233 12.49 -1.80 22.20
CA VAL A 233 13.71 -1.14 22.67
C VAL A 233 14.10 -0.04 21.67
N PRO A 234 14.28 1.21 22.13
CA PRO A 234 14.73 2.29 21.27
C PRO A 234 16.13 2.03 20.72
N SER A 235 16.34 2.46 19.47
CA SER A 235 17.62 2.36 18.76
C SER A 235 17.95 3.67 18.05
N ARG A 236 19.20 3.83 17.59
CA ARG A 236 19.62 5.01 16.82
C ARG A 236 19.69 4.65 15.35
N PRO A 237 18.78 5.16 14.50
CA PRO A 237 18.85 4.98 13.06
C PRO A 237 19.90 5.91 12.43
N ASP A 238 20.32 5.56 11.22
CA ASP A 238 20.93 6.56 10.35
C ASP A 238 19.84 7.50 9.82
N LEU A 239 19.81 8.73 10.31
CA LEU A 239 18.81 9.72 9.93
C LEU A 239 18.92 10.14 8.46
N LEU A 240 20.12 10.10 7.85
CA LEU A 240 20.28 10.40 6.43
C LEU A 240 19.61 9.34 5.57
N VAL A 241 19.72 8.07 5.98
CA VAL A 241 19.03 6.94 5.33
C VAL A 241 17.52 7.05 5.56
N ALA A 242 17.10 7.28 6.79
CA ALA A 242 15.68 7.36 7.13
C ALA A 242 14.94 8.47 6.35
N GLN A 243 15.61 9.62 6.12
CA GLN A 243 15.03 10.77 5.41
C GLN A 243 15.20 10.75 3.89
N ALA A 244 15.99 9.82 3.35
CA ALA A 244 16.38 9.84 1.94
C ALA A 244 15.17 9.73 0.97
N TRP A 245 14.09 9.04 1.40
CA TRP A 245 12.87 8.91 0.62
C TRP A 245 12.19 10.27 0.33
N LEU A 246 12.35 11.27 1.20
CA LEU A 246 11.84 12.63 0.96
C LEU A 246 12.42 13.23 -0.34
N ARG A 247 13.62 12.81 -0.72
CA ARG A 247 14.32 13.21 -1.94
C ARG A 247 14.20 12.22 -3.09
N GLY A 248 13.39 11.14 -2.92
CA GLY A 248 13.22 10.10 -3.94
C GLY A 248 14.38 9.13 -4.05
N ILE A 249 15.17 8.97 -3.00
CA ILE A 249 16.37 8.16 -3.01
C ILE A 249 16.24 7.04 -1.98
N LEU A 250 16.69 5.84 -2.37
CA LEU A 250 16.92 4.71 -1.50
C LEU A 250 18.45 4.49 -1.41
N PRO A 251 19.09 4.93 -0.34
CA PRO A 251 20.52 4.66 -0.14
C PRO A 251 20.69 3.21 0.32
N ALA A 252 21.70 2.57 -0.20
CA ALA A 252 22.10 1.22 0.18
C ALA A 252 23.60 1.25 0.57
N ASP A 253 23.88 0.83 1.79
CA ASP A 253 25.24 0.52 2.22
C ASP A 253 25.30 -0.96 2.62
N ARG A 254 25.95 -1.77 1.77
CA ARG A 254 26.01 -3.22 1.90
C ARG A 254 24.62 -3.85 2.15
N LEU A 255 23.58 -3.22 1.58
CA LEU A 255 22.20 -3.66 1.72
C LEU A 255 22.02 -5.01 0.99
N ARG A 256 21.31 -5.92 1.60
CA ARG A 256 20.96 -7.19 0.95
C ARG A 256 19.98 -6.94 -0.20
N LEU A 257 20.12 -7.75 -1.26
CA LEU A 257 19.28 -7.61 -2.46
C LEU A 257 17.79 -7.83 -2.15
N ASP A 258 17.45 -8.79 -1.29
CA ASP A 258 16.05 -9.02 -0.87
C ASP A 258 15.47 -7.79 -0.14
N ALA A 259 16.24 -7.11 0.70
CA ALA A 259 15.81 -5.90 1.39
C ALA A 259 15.64 -4.71 0.42
N LEU A 260 16.54 -4.54 -0.55
CA LEU A 260 16.38 -3.56 -1.61
C LEU A 260 15.10 -3.82 -2.43
N VAL A 261 14.87 -5.07 -2.81
CA VAL A 261 13.69 -5.50 -3.58
C VAL A 261 12.42 -5.25 -2.79
N ALA A 262 12.41 -5.53 -1.49
CA ALA A 262 11.28 -5.26 -0.62
C ALA A 262 10.94 -3.76 -0.57
N GLU A 263 11.94 -2.88 -0.47
CA GLU A 263 11.71 -1.43 -0.48
C GLU A 263 11.26 -0.94 -1.87
N LEU A 264 11.93 -1.33 -2.96
CA LEU A 264 11.53 -0.93 -4.32
C LEU A 264 10.13 -1.42 -4.68
N SER A 265 9.70 -2.58 -4.17
CA SER A 265 8.36 -3.12 -4.41
C SER A 265 7.23 -2.22 -3.90
N ARG A 266 7.50 -1.36 -2.92
CA ARG A 266 6.52 -0.39 -2.41
C ARG A 266 6.20 0.72 -3.41
N TYR A 267 7.14 1.03 -4.31
CA TYR A 267 7.07 2.18 -5.22
C TYR A 267 6.62 1.80 -6.63
N ARG A 268 6.27 0.54 -6.86
CA ARG A 268 5.78 0.09 -8.17
C ARG A 268 4.53 -0.77 -8.04
N PRO A 269 3.59 -0.68 -8.98
CA PRO A 269 2.48 -1.62 -9.02
C PRO A 269 2.96 -3.01 -9.43
N GLY A 270 2.29 -4.05 -8.92
CA GLY A 270 2.57 -5.42 -9.29
C GLY A 270 3.50 -6.13 -8.32
N VAL A 271 4.20 -7.14 -8.83
CA VAL A 271 5.03 -8.05 -8.05
C VAL A 271 6.49 -7.90 -8.47
N LEU A 272 7.33 -7.60 -7.50
CA LEU A 272 8.79 -7.64 -7.65
C LEU A 272 9.34 -8.74 -6.74
N ARG A 273 10.03 -9.71 -7.31
CA ARG A 273 10.58 -10.85 -6.57
C ARG A 273 12.08 -10.95 -6.71
N CYS A 274 12.71 -11.49 -5.69
CA CYS A 274 14.12 -11.86 -5.66
C CYS A 274 14.20 -13.37 -5.52
N HIS A 275 14.96 -14.04 -6.41
CA HIS A 275 15.22 -15.46 -6.30
C HIS A 275 16.07 -15.73 -5.06
N GLU A 276 15.80 -16.82 -4.37
CA GLU A 276 16.42 -17.14 -3.09
C GLU A 276 17.95 -17.21 -3.17
N GLN A 277 18.49 -17.78 -4.25
CA GLN A 277 19.93 -17.94 -4.47
C GLN A 277 20.69 -16.59 -4.54
N VAL A 278 20.04 -15.49 -4.93
CA VAL A 278 20.67 -14.17 -5.06
C VAL A 278 20.23 -13.20 -3.96
N SER A 279 19.26 -13.57 -3.13
CA SER A 279 18.66 -12.74 -2.08
C SER A 279 19.70 -12.15 -1.13
N GLY A 280 20.75 -12.92 -0.81
CA GLY A 280 21.82 -12.53 0.10
C GLY A 280 22.90 -11.64 -0.51
N LEU A 281 22.92 -11.42 -1.82
CA LEU A 281 23.89 -10.52 -2.46
C LEU A 281 23.78 -9.12 -1.86
N ARG A 282 24.91 -8.44 -1.73
CA ARG A 282 24.96 -7.12 -1.13
C ARG A 282 25.40 -6.08 -2.16
N LEU A 283 24.81 -4.90 -2.06
CA LEU A 283 25.13 -3.79 -2.94
C LEU A 283 25.20 -2.48 -2.17
N THR A 284 26.00 -1.57 -2.69
CA THR A 284 26.18 -0.21 -2.17
C THR A 284 25.91 0.77 -3.30
N GLY A 285 25.13 1.81 -3.04
CA GLY A 285 24.77 2.83 -4.03
C GLY A 285 23.53 3.61 -3.63
N SER A 286 23.07 4.46 -4.54
CA SER A 286 21.84 5.24 -4.39
C SER A 286 20.89 4.86 -5.51
N PHE A 287 19.68 4.46 -5.15
CA PHE A 287 18.66 3.98 -6.11
C PHE A 287 17.51 4.97 -6.16
N SER A 288 17.03 5.25 -7.38
CA SER A 288 15.86 6.10 -7.57
C SER A 288 14.59 5.38 -7.12
N LEU A 289 13.77 6.06 -6.33
CA LEU A 289 12.42 5.63 -6.00
C LEU A 289 11.39 6.09 -7.04
N ASP A 290 11.73 7.10 -7.84
CA ASP A 290 10.87 7.63 -8.92
C ASP A 290 10.93 6.77 -10.18
N ASP A 291 12.08 6.11 -10.42
CA ASP A 291 12.30 5.20 -11.53
C ASP A 291 12.85 3.87 -11.02
N THR A 292 11.94 3.00 -10.64
CA THR A 292 12.29 1.66 -10.14
C THR A 292 12.89 0.76 -11.23
N ASP A 293 12.59 1.00 -12.51
CA ASP A 293 13.18 0.22 -13.61
C ASP A 293 14.63 0.61 -13.88
N ALA A 294 14.97 1.91 -13.75
CA ALA A 294 16.37 2.35 -13.75
C ALA A 294 17.13 1.76 -12.56
N ALA A 295 16.51 1.73 -11.36
CA ALA A 295 17.10 1.10 -10.18
C ALA A 295 17.39 -0.39 -10.40
N LEU A 296 16.46 -1.15 -10.97
CA LEU A 296 16.64 -2.57 -11.32
C LEU A 296 17.71 -2.78 -12.39
N THR A 297 17.81 -1.88 -13.36
CA THR A 297 18.85 -1.93 -14.40
C THR A 297 20.25 -1.75 -13.78
N LEU A 298 20.38 -0.84 -12.80
CA LEU A 298 21.63 -0.64 -12.07
C LEU A 298 21.99 -1.90 -11.26
N VAL A 299 21.03 -2.56 -10.61
CA VAL A 299 21.22 -3.83 -9.89
C VAL A 299 21.80 -4.89 -10.82
N ALA A 300 21.21 -5.07 -12.03
CA ALA A 300 21.67 -6.07 -12.99
C ALA A 300 23.06 -5.76 -13.58
N ARG A 301 23.49 -4.49 -13.58
CA ARG A 301 24.85 -4.10 -13.99
C ARG A 301 25.91 -4.31 -12.89
N THR A 302 25.47 -4.32 -11.64
CA THR A 302 26.38 -4.35 -10.48
C THR A 302 26.55 -5.75 -9.92
N LEU A 303 25.53 -6.60 -10.03
CA LEU A 303 25.49 -7.95 -9.47
C LEU A 303 25.36 -9.01 -10.56
N PRO A 304 25.80 -10.26 -10.32
CA PRO A 304 25.62 -11.36 -11.26
C PRO A 304 24.17 -11.85 -11.27
N VAL A 305 23.25 -10.99 -11.70
CA VAL A 305 21.81 -11.24 -11.78
C VAL A 305 21.25 -10.74 -13.09
N ARG A 306 20.13 -11.33 -13.52
CA ARG A 306 19.34 -10.84 -14.65
C ARG A 306 17.94 -10.49 -14.19
N ILE A 307 17.31 -9.57 -14.92
CA ILE A 307 15.93 -9.12 -14.67
C ILE A 307 15.02 -9.82 -15.66
N GLU A 308 14.18 -10.72 -15.17
CA GLU A 308 13.13 -11.38 -15.96
C GLU A 308 11.82 -10.62 -15.79
N ARG A 309 11.22 -10.20 -16.92
CA ARG A 309 9.92 -9.54 -16.97
C ARG A 309 8.93 -10.47 -17.65
N MET A 310 8.04 -11.08 -16.87
CA MET A 310 6.91 -11.85 -17.43
C MET A 310 5.85 -10.89 -17.99
N THR A 311 5.57 -9.82 -17.27
CA THR A 311 4.73 -8.69 -17.69
C THR A 311 5.33 -7.39 -17.13
N ARG A 312 4.76 -6.22 -17.48
CA ARG A 312 5.15 -4.94 -16.85
C ARG A 312 4.91 -4.92 -15.33
N TYR A 313 4.03 -5.78 -14.82
CA TYR A 313 3.66 -5.89 -13.40
C TYR A 313 4.30 -7.07 -12.68
N TRP A 314 4.96 -7.97 -13.39
CA TRP A 314 5.63 -9.12 -12.80
C TRP A 314 7.08 -9.17 -13.20
N VAL A 315 7.92 -8.83 -12.24
CA VAL A 315 9.37 -8.75 -12.43
C VAL A 315 10.06 -9.64 -11.40
N SER A 316 11.05 -10.42 -11.85
CA SER A 316 11.86 -11.28 -11.00
C SER A 316 13.34 -11.00 -11.21
N ILE A 317 14.09 -10.98 -10.13
CA ILE A 317 15.56 -10.94 -10.16
C ILE A 317 16.04 -12.35 -9.93
N VAL A 318 16.76 -12.89 -10.88
CA VAL A 318 17.25 -14.29 -10.87
C VAL A 318 18.76 -14.33 -11.10
N PRO A 319 19.46 -15.44 -10.79
CA PRO A 319 20.87 -15.60 -11.13
C PRO A 319 21.12 -15.35 -12.63
N ALA A 320 22.29 -14.78 -12.97
CA ALA A 320 22.71 -14.51 -14.35
C ALA A 320 22.87 -15.81 -15.15
#